data_bcce8a779ab9e4c22188fb69d2d68cf4
#
_entry.id   bcce8a779ab9e4c22188fb69d2d68cf4
#
_cell.length_a   1.000
_cell.length_b   1.000
_cell.length_c   1.000
_cell.angle_alpha   90.00
_cell.angle_beta   90.00
_cell.angle_gamma   90.00
#
_symmetry.space_group_name_H-M   'P 1'
#
loop_
_entity.id
_entity.type
_entity.pdbx_description
1 polymer ?
#
loop_
_entity_poly.entity_id
_entity_poly.type
_entity_poly.pdbx_seq_one_letter_code
_entity_poly.pdbx_strand_id
1 'polypeptide(L)' 'SVVKLEGGKLIHVQKWDGKETSLVRELKDGKLILTLTMGNVVSTRTYEKAT' A
#
# COMPACT_ATOMS: atom_id res chain seq x y z
N SER A 1 -5.58 11.43 -7.14
CA SER A 1 -4.79 10.32 -6.62
C SER A 1 -3.33 10.49 -6.99
N VAL A 2 -2.48 10.18 -6.08
CA VAL A 2 -1.04 10.33 -6.24
C VAL A 2 -0.39 8.96 -6.14
N VAL A 3 0.42 8.64 -7.12
CA VAL A 3 1.14 7.38 -7.12
C VAL A 3 2.63 7.68 -7.09
N LYS A 4 3.32 7.06 -6.17
CA LYS A 4 4.75 7.23 -6.03
C LYS A 4 5.44 5.88 -6.05
N LEU A 5 6.53 5.81 -6.78
CA LEU A 5 7.34 4.61 -6.81
C LEU A 5 8.68 4.91 -6.16
N GLU A 6 8.99 4.17 -5.11
CA GLU A 6 10.18 4.46 -4.34
C GLU A 6 10.88 3.18 -3.93
N GLY A 7 12.04 2.95 -4.50
CA GLY A 7 12.89 1.84 -4.10
C GLY A 7 12.19 0.50 -3.94
N GLY A 8 11.37 0.11 -4.91
CA GLY A 8 10.65 -1.13 -4.82
C GLY A 8 9.34 -1.05 -4.07
N LYS A 9 8.97 0.15 -3.67
CA LYS A 9 7.70 0.37 -2.99
C LYS A 9 6.78 1.18 -3.87
N LEU A 10 5.54 0.79 -3.91
CA LEU A 10 4.53 1.54 -4.63
C LEU A 10 3.59 2.18 -3.62
N ILE A 11 3.59 3.50 -3.60
CA ILE A 11 2.75 4.24 -2.67
C ILE A 11 1.64 4.92 -3.44
N HIS A 12 0.44 4.59 -3.11
CA HIS A 12 -0.74 5.15 -3.77
C HIS A 12 -1.59 5.86 -2.76
N VAL A 13 -1.74 7.16 -2.91
CA VAL A 13 -2.57 7.97 -2.02
C VAL A 13 -3.79 8.43 -2.77
N GLN A 14 -4.94 8.16 -2.23
CA GLN A 14 -6.21 8.49 -2.85
C GLN A 14 -7.03 9.33 -1.88
N LYS A 15 -7.51 10.46 -2.37
CA LYS A 15 -8.36 11.33 -1.58
C LYS A 15 -9.67 11.55 -2.31
N TRP A 16 -10.74 11.37 -1.58
CA TRP A 16 -12.06 11.64 -2.16
C TRP A 16 -13.04 11.97 -1.05
N ASP A 17 -13.85 12.98 -1.32
CA ASP A 17 -14.96 13.35 -0.43
C ASP A 17 -14.53 13.52 1.01
N GLY A 18 -13.39 14.18 1.24
CA GLY A 18 -12.91 14.39 2.57
C GLY A 18 -12.29 13.19 3.23
N LYS A 19 -12.12 12.11 2.48
CA LYS A 19 -11.53 10.89 3.01
C LYS A 19 -10.19 10.64 2.33
N GLU A 20 -9.32 9.99 3.05
CA GLU A 20 -7.98 9.72 2.56
C GLU A 20 -7.65 8.25 2.73
N THR A 21 -7.18 7.65 1.67
CA THR A 21 -6.77 6.26 1.69
C THR A 21 -5.36 6.14 1.15
N SER A 22 -4.52 5.46 1.89
CA SER A 22 -3.15 5.21 1.46
C SER A 22 -2.96 3.72 1.22
N LEU A 23 -2.36 3.40 0.09
CA LEU A 23 -2.08 2.03 -0.27
C LEU A 23 -0.60 1.90 -0.54
N VAL A 24 0.08 1.14 0.28
CA VAL A 24 1.50 0.93 0.14
C VAL A 24 1.76 -0.53 -0.20
N ARG A 25 2.46 -0.75 -1.30
CA ARG A 25 2.85 -2.10 -1.70
C ARG A 25 4.36 -2.19 -1.65
N GLU A 26 4.83 -3.18 -0.96
CA GLU A 26 6.27 -3.38 -0.82
C GLU A 26 6.60 -4.83 -1.12
N LEU A 27 7.57 -5.01 -2.00
CA LEU A 27 8.08 -6.33 -2.31
C LEU A 27 9.35 -6.55 -1.52
N LYS A 28 9.32 -7.53 -0.65
CA LYS A 28 10.47 -7.80 0.19
C LYS A 28 10.71 -9.30 0.24
N ASP A 29 11.87 -9.72 -0.27
CA ASP A 29 12.29 -11.12 -0.17
C ASP A 29 11.24 -12.08 -0.75
N GLY A 30 10.66 -11.72 -1.87
CA GLY A 30 9.66 -12.56 -2.50
C GLY A 30 8.30 -12.49 -1.85
N LYS A 31 8.10 -11.54 -0.94
CA LYS A 31 6.83 -11.37 -0.27
C LYS A 31 6.26 -10.00 -0.59
N LEU A 32 4.97 -9.96 -0.76
CA LEU A 32 4.28 -8.70 -1.02
C LEU A 32 3.59 -8.25 0.25
N ILE A 33 4.01 -7.10 0.74
CA ILE A 33 3.41 -6.52 1.93
C ILE A 33 2.52 -5.37 1.49
N LEU A 34 1.25 -5.50 1.79
CA LEU A 34 0.27 -4.51 1.42
C LEU A 34 -0.25 -3.84 2.67
N THR A 35 -0.01 -2.55 2.76
CA THR A 35 -0.49 -1.75 3.88
C THR A 35 -1.57 -0.81 3.39
N LEU A 36 -2.73 -0.95 3.95
CA LEU A 36 -3.88 -0.14 3.59
C LEU A 36 -4.28 0.72 4.77
N THR A 37 -4.26 2.02 4.57
CA THR A 37 -4.65 2.96 5.61
C THR A 37 -5.88 3.72 5.16
N MET A 38 -6.93 3.60 5.94
CA MET A 38 -8.19 4.27 5.65
C MET A 38 -8.62 5.05 6.88
N GLY A 39 -8.35 6.35 6.88
CA GLY A 39 -8.73 7.16 8.03
C GLY A 39 -8.07 6.65 9.31
N ASN A 40 -8.87 6.10 10.20
CA ASN A 40 -8.38 5.55 11.45
C ASN A 40 -8.13 4.05 11.40
N VAL A 41 -8.38 3.43 10.25
CA VAL A 41 -8.25 1.99 10.11
C VAL A 41 -6.99 1.68 9.33
N VAL A 42 -6.17 0.81 9.88
CA VAL A 42 -4.95 0.37 9.22
C VAL A 42 -4.99 -1.14 9.08
N SER A 43 -4.82 -1.60 7.85
CA SER A 43 -4.80 -3.02 7.55
C SER A 43 -3.49 -3.37 6.88
N THR A 44 -2.82 -4.39 7.38
CA THR A 44 -1.58 -4.86 6.82
C THR A 44 -1.75 -6.30 6.39
N ARG A 45 -1.43 -6.57 5.14
CA ARG A 45 -1.54 -7.92 4.60
C ARG A 45 -0.22 -8.33 3.99
N THR A 46 0.16 -9.55 4.24
CA THR A 46 1.38 -10.10 3.68
C THR A 46 1.02 -11.26 2.77
N TYR A 47 1.45 -11.16 1.52
CA TYR A 47 1.21 -12.20 0.54
C TYR A 47 2.53 -12.82 0.16
N GLU A 48 2.54 -14.13 0.14
CA GLU A 48 3.72 -14.87 -0.26
C GLU A 48 3.64 -15.13 -1.76
N LYS A 49 4.63 -14.66 -2.48
CA LYS A 49 4.64 -14.86 -3.90
C LYS A 49 5.12 -16.27 -4.21
N ALA A 50 4.25 -17.05 -4.80
CA ALA A 50 4.62 -18.37 -5.24
C ALA A 50 5.22 -18.26 -6.64
N THR A 51 6.49 -18.41 -6.73
CA THR A 51 7.14 -18.35 -8.04
C THR A 51 6.90 -19.57 -8.83
#